data_dfd57059f2c2c2018eb42fc61f053fe5
#
_entry.id   dfd57059f2c2c2018eb42fc61f053fe5
#
_cell.length_a   1.000
_cell.length_b   1.000
_cell.length_c   1.000
_cell.angle_alpha   90.00
_cell.angle_beta   90.00
_cell.angle_gamma   90.00
#
_symmetry.space_group_name_H-M   'P 1'
#
loop_
_entity.id
_entity.type
_entity.pdbx_description
1 polymer ?
#
loop_
_entity_poly.entity_id
_entity_poly.type
_entity_poly.pdbx_seq_one_letter_code
_entity_poly.pdbx_strand_id
1 'polypeptide(L)'
;MVQLNVLLADSQQQASTNEASSMLNSMFNKENIDNFKIGLEQVMQLLEQTIATQQKPFSGILPQELAKKFIGIDLNQPLFDIQDALEEVAQLYLKDAVYFNNPRYLAHLNCPIVYQSILAELLATSINTAVETWDQSGGATFIEQSIVDWTLSKLALGEQADGVFTSGGTQSNLMAMLLARDFQCHLYAGHTNKQQGLPHDFRRLKIFTSKVSHFSIQKAAAILGLGYDAVVSVPYDEYFRMDMTALNQAIEHCQQQGDIVMAIVATAGTTDFGSIDPLTQIAEIAKRCGAWLHVDAAYGGGLLITPNNKHKLAGIECADSVTIDYHKSFFQPVSCSAFFVKDKQHLSVVTYHAEYLNPLSQQQAGTPDLCNKSIQTTRRFDALKLWFSLRTVGAQNLGVAFEQVMHLARQGYLLLASEADIEIIHQPQLSTLVFRFVGDSGAKDSELDAVNKYIRKQLSRQGEALIAATKVADKQYLKFTLLNCATTINDIQQVVRLIKQYGYQYLASDLANEHAPLSLALEEVSYG
;
A
#
# COMPACT_ATOMS: atom_id res chain seq x y z
N MET A 1 54.47 37.54 3.29
CA MET A 1 53.69 36.50 2.64
C MET A 1 53.48 35.27 3.55
N VAL A 2 54.48 34.77 4.27
CA VAL A 2 54.36 33.57 5.17
C VAL A 2 53.38 33.85 6.33
N GLN A 3 53.42 35.01 6.97
CA GLN A 3 52.52 35.37 8.09
C GLN A 3 51.05 35.54 7.64
N LEU A 4 50.79 35.95 6.39
CA LEU A 4 49.43 36.10 5.90
C LEU A 4 48.79 34.74 5.58
N ASN A 5 49.59 33.78 5.10
CA ASN A 5 49.11 32.39 4.86
C ASN A 5 48.84 31.61 6.14
N VAL A 6 49.57 31.90 7.23
CA VAL A 6 49.30 31.30 8.54
C VAL A 6 48.00 31.86 9.13
N LEU A 7 47.77 33.17 9.04
CA LEU A 7 46.53 33.82 9.51
C LEU A 7 45.29 33.37 8.70
N LEU A 8 45.45 33.13 7.39
CA LEU A 8 44.38 32.60 6.55
C LEU A 8 44.12 31.11 6.85
N ALA A 9 45.14 30.32 7.11
CA ALA A 9 44.99 28.93 7.54
C ALA A 9 44.30 28.82 8.92
N ASP A 10 44.70 29.65 9.88
CA ASP A 10 44.10 29.70 11.22
C ASP A 10 42.62 30.17 11.17
N SER A 11 42.29 31.15 10.32
CA SER A 11 40.90 31.60 10.15
C SER A 11 40.01 30.55 9.44
N GLN A 12 40.56 29.82 8.47
CA GLN A 12 39.85 28.70 7.82
C GLN A 12 39.67 27.50 8.77
N GLN A 13 40.66 27.24 9.61
CA GLN A 13 40.60 26.20 10.61
C GLN A 13 39.63 26.56 11.75
N GLN A 14 39.55 27.83 12.16
CA GLN A 14 38.57 28.32 13.12
C GLN A 14 37.14 28.33 12.56
N ALA A 15 36.96 28.69 11.29
CA ALA A 15 35.65 28.60 10.61
C ALA A 15 35.18 27.14 10.52
N SER A 16 36.05 26.21 10.11
CA SER A 16 35.72 24.78 10.03
C SER A 16 35.44 24.13 11.39
N THR A 17 36.10 24.58 12.47
CA THR A 17 35.82 24.12 13.85
C THR A 17 34.51 24.70 14.39
N ASN A 18 34.14 25.92 14.03
CA ASN A 18 32.83 26.50 14.39
C ASN A 18 31.68 25.84 13.65
N GLU A 19 31.82 25.52 12.37
CA GLU A 19 30.83 24.78 11.59
C GLU A 19 30.67 23.34 12.09
N ALA A 20 31.76 22.66 12.39
CA ALA A 20 31.74 21.32 13.02
C ALA A 20 31.06 21.34 14.39
N SER A 21 31.30 22.38 15.19
CA SER A 21 30.66 22.58 16.51
C SER A 21 29.14 22.83 16.34
N SER A 22 28.73 23.60 15.33
CA SER A 22 27.32 23.83 15.03
C SER A 22 26.60 22.53 14.63
N MET A 23 27.22 21.68 13.81
CA MET A 23 26.65 20.40 13.40
C MET A 23 26.52 19.44 14.58
N LEU A 24 27.49 19.39 15.49
CA LEU A 24 27.45 18.58 16.72
C LEU A 24 26.26 18.96 17.62
N ASN A 25 25.92 20.26 17.67
CA ASN A 25 24.76 20.75 18.42
C ASN A 25 23.39 20.34 17.80
N SER A 26 23.38 19.86 16.57
CA SER A 26 22.16 19.37 15.88
C SER A 26 22.03 17.85 15.93
N MET A 27 23.06 17.12 16.40
CA MET A 27 22.99 15.67 16.51
C MET A 27 22.11 15.23 17.68
N PHE A 28 21.27 14.21 17.45
CA PHE A 28 20.48 13.58 18.51
C PHE A 28 21.40 12.76 19.41
N ASN A 29 21.71 13.30 20.57
CA ASN A 29 22.63 12.73 21.58
C ASN A 29 22.26 13.21 22.98
N LYS A 30 23.04 12.79 23.99
CA LYS A 30 22.80 13.13 25.39
C LYS A 30 22.88 14.65 25.67
N GLU A 31 23.78 15.33 25.00
CA GLU A 31 24.03 16.77 25.17
C GLU A 31 22.90 17.63 24.63
N ASN A 32 22.18 17.12 23.62
CA ASN A 32 21.12 17.84 22.88
C ASN A 32 19.70 17.34 23.18
N ILE A 33 19.53 16.44 24.14
CA ILE A 33 18.22 15.85 24.46
C ILE A 33 17.19 16.90 24.89
N ASP A 34 17.59 17.98 25.52
CA ASP A 34 16.69 19.04 25.98
C ASP A 34 16.24 19.90 24.79
N ASN A 35 17.10 20.19 23.81
CA ASN A 35 16.71 20.85 22.56
C ASN A 35 15.73 19.99 21.78
N PHE A 36 15.95 18.67 21.72
CA PHE A 36 15.01 17.74 21.09
C PHE A 36 13.64 17.75 21.78
N LYS A 37 13.59 17.78 23.13
CA LYS A 37 12.31 17.89 23.86
C LYS A 37 11.55 19.16 23.49
N ILE A 38 12.23 20.31 23.47
CA ILE A 38 11.62 21.59 23.09
C ILE A 38 11.05 21.52 21.67
N GLY A 39 11.83 21.01 20.71
CA GLY A 39 11.36 20.85 19.34
C GLY A 39 10.19 19.88 19.24
N LEU A 40 10.19 18.79 20.01
CA LEU A 40 9.08 17.84 20.05
C LEU A 40 7.80 18.47 20.61
N GLU A 41 7.90 19.30 21.65
CA GLU A 41 6.77 20.05 22.20
C GLU A 41 6.17 21.00 21.17
N GLN A 42 7.00 21.71 20.39
CA GLN A 42 6.53 22.58 19.29
C GLN A 42 5.81 21.79 18.20
N VAL A 43 6.35 20.62 17.80
CA VAL A 43 5.69 19.70 16.85
C VAL A 43 4.33 19.24 17.39
N MET A 44 4.25 18.86 18.67
CA MET A 44 3.01 18.41 19.31
C MET A 44 1.96 19.52 19.33
N GLN A 45 2.34 20.76 19.67
CA GLN A 45 1.45 21.91 19.64
C GLN A 45 0.91 22.19 18.23
N LEU A 46 1.77 22.12 17.21
CA LEU A 46 1.37 22.28 15.81
C LEU A 46 0.39 21.18 15.38
N LEU A 47 0.64 19.92 15.74
CA LEU A 47 -0.24 18.80 15.44
C LEU A 47 -1.60 18.93 16.15
N GLU A 48 -1.60 19.31 17.43
CA GLU A 48 -2.82 19.54 18.19
C GLU A 48 -3.69 20.61 17.54
N GLN A 49 -3.13 21.75 17.19
CA GLN A 49 -3.84 22.83 16.48
C GLN A 49 -4.35 22.36 15.12
N THR A 50 -3.53 21.64 14.36
CA THR A 50 -3.88 21.13 13.04
C THR A 50 -5.06 20.18 13.10
N ILE A 51 -5.03 19.18 14.00
CA ILE A 51 -6.10 18.19 14.15
C ILE A 51 -7.38 18.81 14.70
N ALA A 52 -7.27 19.75 15.67
CA ALA A 52 -8.43 20.42 16.25
C ALA A 52 -9.18 21.32 15.25
N THR A 53 -8.47 21.90 14.28
CA THR A 53 -9.06 22.81 13.29
C THR A 53 -9.46 22.13 11.98
N GLN A 54 -9.01 20.91 11.77
CA GLN A 54 -9.22 20.15 10.53
C GLN A 54 -10.69 19.68 10.43
N GLN A 55 -11.48 20.31 9.53
CA GLN A 55 -12.90 19.98 9.32
C GLN A 55 -13.15 19.17 8.05
N LYS A 56 -12.24 19.22 7.08
CA LYS A 56 -12.39 18.63 5.75
C LYS A 56 -11.30 17.57 5.50
N PRO A 57 -11.55 16.51 4.74
CA PRO A 57 -10.52 15.51 4.41
C PRO A 57 -9.41 16.08 3.51
N PHE A 58 -9.65 17.21 2.85
CA PHE A 58 -8.71 17.89 1.96
C PHE A 58 -9.10 19.35 1.77
N SER A 59 -8.14 20.22 1.51
CA SER A 59 -8.39 21.65 1.29
C SER A 59 -9.13 21.97 -0.03
N GLY A 60 -9.01 21.09 -1.03
CA GLY A 60 -9.50 21.31 -2.38
C GLY A 60 -8.54 22.05 -3.29
N ILE A 61 -7.33 22.37 -2.83
CA ILE A 61 -6.32 23.10 -3.61
C ILE A 61 -5.98 22.38 -4.92
N LEU A 62 -5.79 23.14 -5.99
CA LEU A 62 -5.37 22.60 -7.27
C LEU A 62 -3.84 22.38 -7.30
N PRO A 63 -3.35 21.35 -8.03
CA PRO A 63 -1.91 21.07 -8.11
C PRO A 63 -1.07 22.28 -8.54
N GLN A 64 -1.56 23.07 -9.51
CA GLN A 64 -0.85 24.25 -10.00
C GLN A 64 -0.79 25.39 -8.95
N GLU A 65 -1.79 25.49 -8.08
CA GLU A 65 -1.81 26.46 -6.98
C GLU A 65 -0.87 26.02 -5.85
N LEU A 66 -0.90 24.73 -5.52
CA LEU A 66 0.01 24.17 -4.54
C LEU A 66 1.47 24.30 -5.01
N ALA A 67 1.77 23.96 -6.26
CA ALA A 67 3.12 24.08 -6.83
C ALA A 67 3.69 25.49 -6.72
N LYS A 68 2.87 26.54 -6.82
CA LYS A 68 3.31 27.94 -6.68
C LYS A 68 3.90 28.25 -5.30
N LYS A 69 3.45 27.54 -4.24
CA LYS A 69 3.95 27.73 -2.88
C LYS A 69 5.43 27.31 -2.73
N PHE A 70 5.92 26.45 -3.62
CA PHE A 70 7.30 25.96 -3.61
C PHE A 70 8.26 26.83 -4.43
N ILE A 71 7.74 27.84 -5.15
CA ILE A 71 8.57 28.73 -5.96
C ILE A 71 9.35 29.66 -5.02
N GLY A 72 10.67 29.70 -5.21
CA GLY A 72 11.58 30.58 -4.45
C GLY A 72 12.14 29.95 -3.17
N ILE A 73 11.78 28.70 -2.84
CA ILE A 73 12.42 27.98 -1.74
C ILE A 73 13.83 27.59 -2.19
N ASP A 74 14.85 28.06 -1.48
CA ASP A 74 16.24 27.68 -1.69
C ASP A 74 16.71 26.76 -0.55
N LEU A 75 16.85 25.47 -0.82
CA LEU A 75 17.30 24.47 0.16
C LEU A 75 18.77 24.67 0.60
N ASN A 76 19.53 25.55 -0.05
CA ASN A 76 20.87 25.92 0.38
C ASN A 76 20.87 27.03 1.44
N GLN A 77 19.71 27.64 1.71
CA GLN A 77 19.54 28.68 2.71
C GLN A 77 18.72 28.12 3.89
N PRO A 78 19.38 27.76 5.00
CA PRO A 78 18.67 27.23 6.16
C PRO A 78 17.86 28.33 6.86
N LEU A 79 16.73 27.95 7.46
CA LEU A 79 15.91 28.85 8.28
C LEU A 79 16.50 29.06 9.68
N PHE A 80 17.39 28.16 10.13
CA PHE A 80 18.06 28.13 11.43
C PHE A 80 17.15 27.96 12.65
N ASP A 81 15.88 28.36 12.60
CA ASP A 81 14.92 28.19 13.69
C ASP A 81 13.94 27.05 13.36
N ILE A 82 13.71 26.17 14.36
CA ILE A 82 12.75 25.07 14.24
C ILE A 82 11.33 25.61 14.06
N GLN A 83 10.98 26.71 14.72
CA GLN A 83 9.67 27.33 14.61
C GLN A 83 9.39 27.81 13.19
N ASP A 84 10.36 28.49 12.56
CA ASP A 84 10.23 28.96 11.17
C ASP A 84 10.06 27.77 10.20
N ALA A 85 10.82 26.68 10.42
CA ALA A 85 10.69 25.45 9.63
C ALA A 85 9.33 24.75 9.83
N LEU A 86 8.78 24.75 11.05
CA LEU A 86 7.45 24.22 11.33
C LEU A 86 6.36 25.07 10.67
N GLU A 87 6.49 26.38 10.67
CA GLU A 87 5.56 27.29 9.98
C GLU A 87 5.59 27.07 8.45
N GLU A 88 6.78 26.90 7.87
CA GLU A 88 6.92 26.55 6.46
C GLU A 88 6.23 25.21 6.16
N VAL A 89 6.51 24.16 6.92
CA VAL A 89 5.87 22.84 6.75
C VAL A 89 4.36 22.91 6.94
N ALA A 90 3.88 23.72 7.89
CA ALA A 90 2.44 23.93 8.07
C ALA A 90 1.77 24.52 6.83
N GLN A 91 2.41 25.48 6.14
CA GLN A 91 1.88 26.11 4.93
C GLN A 91 2.03 25.26 3.67
N LEU A 92 3.14 24.52 3.52
CA LEU A 92 3.45 23.74 2.33
C LEU A 92 2.80 22.34 2.35
N TYR A 93 2.61 21.77 3.54
CA TYR A 93 2.17 20.38 3.70
C TYR A 93 0.88 20.25 4.52
N LEU A 94 0.89 20.65 5.81
CA LEU A 94 -0.22 20.31 6.71
C LEU A 94 -1.53 20.96 6.30
N LYS A 95 -1.51 22.22 5.84
CA LYS A 95 -2.71 22.93 5.41
C LYS A 95 -3.44 22.25 4.26
N ASP A 96 -2.70 21.60 3.36
CA ASP A 96 -3.20 20.99 2.14
C ASP A 96 -3.00 19.46 2.11
N ALA A 97 -2.69 18.86 3.26
CA ALA A 97 -2.57 17.41 3.38
C ALA A 97 -3.93 16.72 3.20
N VAL A 98 -3.88 15.46 2.79
CA VAL A 98 -5.05 14.58 2.78
C VAL A 98 -5.15 13.88 4.12
N TYR A 99 -6.25 14.09 4.83
CA TYR A 99 -6.46 13.59 6.18
C TYR A 99 -7.29 12.30 6.18
N PHE A 100 -6.62 11.15 6.26
CA PHE A 100 -7.25 9.83 6.27
C PHE A 100 -8.07 9.55 7.54
N ASN A 101 -7.81 10.29 8.61
CA ASN A 101 -8.58 10.23 9.85
C ASN A 101 -9.92 11.00 9.78
N ASN A 102 -10.17 11.79 8.72
CA ASN A 102 -11.46 12.47 8.54
C ASN A 102 -12.54 11.46 8.12
N PRO A 103 -13.74 11.45 8.76
CA PRO A 103 -14.81 10.50 8.46
C PRO A 103 -15.33 10.54 7.01
N ARG A 104 -15.10 11.63 6.27
CA ARG A 104 -15.49 11.79 4.86
C ARG A 104 -14.35 11.52 3.86
N TYR A 105 -13.25 10.93 4.32
CA TYR A 105 -12.28 10.30 3.47
C TYR A 105 -12.73 8.87 3.16
N LEU A 106 -13.23 8.62 1.95
CA LEU A 106 -13.83 7.35 1.51
C LEU A 106 -13.16 6.82 0.22
N ALA A 107 -11.95 7.28 -0.10
CA ALA A 107 -11.39 7.11 -1.44
C ALA A 107 -10.63 5.79 -1.65
N HIS A 108 -9.53 5.60 -0.95
CA HIS A 108 -8.56 4.54 -1.21
C HIS A 108 -8.32 3.67 0.03
N LEU A 109 -7.42 2.68 -0.09
CA LEU A 109 -7.04 1.77 1.00
C LEU A 109 -6.11 2.41 2.04
N ASN A 110 -6.20 3.73 2.21
CA ASN A 110 -5.52 4.45 3.28
C ASN A 110 -6.40 4.47 4.53
N CYS A 111 -5.84 4.15 5.66
CA CYS A 111 -6.54 4.05 6.94
C CYS A 111 -6.11 5.17 7.91
N PRO A 112 -6.96 5.56 8.87
CA PRO A 112 -6.48 6.21 10.07
C PRO A 112 -5.56 5.25 10.83
N ILE A 113 -4.61 5.79 11.56
CA ILE A 113 -3.61 4.98 12.26
C ILE A 113 -3.82 5.01 13.77
N VAL A 114 -3.44 3.93 14.45
CA VAL A 114 -3.45 3.92 15.91
C VAL A 114 -2.28 4.77 16.43
N TYR A 115 -2.52 5.68 17.39
CA TYR A 115 -1.49 6.64 17.84
C TYR A 115 -0.27 5.96 18.48
N GLN A 116 -0.44 4.76 19.03
CA GLN A 116 0.66 3.96 19.58
C GLN A 116 1.71 3.63 18.50
N SER A 117 1.28 3.45 17.27
CA SER A 117 2.21 3.23 16.16
C SER A 117 3.06 4.47 15.82
N ILE A 118 2.54 5.68 16.07
CA ILE A 118 3.31 6.94 15.94
C ILE A 118 4.41 6.99 17.00
N LEU A 119 4.11 6.58 18.23
CA LEU A 119 5.11 6.51 19.30
C LEU A 119 6.22 5.50 18.97
N ALA A 120 5.84 4.35 18.40
CA ALA A 120 6.81 3.36 17.94
C ALA A 120 7.69 3.90 16.78
N GLU A 121 7.11 4.68 15.88
CA GLU A 121 7.81 5.33 14.77
C GLU A 121 8.84 6.35 15.28
N LEU A 122 8.48 7.12 16.30
CA LEU A 122 9.41 8.02 16.99
C LEU A 122 10.60 7.26 17.58
N LEU A 123 10.35 6.15 18.29
CA LEU A 123 11.41 5.31 18.84
C LEU A 123 12.31 4.72 17.74
N ALA A 124 11.72 4.16 16.68
CA ALA A 124 12.48 3.58 15.57
C ALA A 124 13.37 4.61 14.88
N THR A 125 12.85 5.84 14.69
CA THR A 125 13.58 6.94 14.08
C THR A 125 14.70 7.46 14.98
N SER A 126 14.44 7.62 16.29
CA SER A 126 15.42 8.15 17.24
C SER A 126 16.64 7.24 17.41
N ILE A 127 16.44 5.92 17.37
CA ILE A 127 17.56 4.96 17.45
C ILE A 127 18.18 4.72 16.07
N ASN A 128 17.40 4.95 14.99
CA ASN A 128 17.84 4.80 13.60
C ASN A 128 18.38 3.39 13.28
N THR A 129 17.72 2.36 13.80
CA THR A 129 18.13 0.96 13.60
C THR A 129 18.06 0.58 12.12
N ALA A 130 19.16 0.09 11.57
CA ALA A 130 19.20 -0.58 10.27
C ALA A 130 18.80 -2.05 10.47
N VAL A 131 17.62 -2.45 9.98
CA VAL A 131 17.19 -3.85 10.00
C VAL A 131 17.84 -4.57 8.83
N GLU A 132 18.98 -5.22 9.10
CA GLU A 132 19.86 -5.77 8.09
C GLU A 132 20.55 -7.03 8.60
N THR A 133 21.72 -6.87 9.25
CA THR A 133 22.45 -7.94 9.92
C THR A 133 22.25 -7.87 11.43
N TRP A 134 22.59 -8.95 12.13
CA TRP A 134 22.43 -9.05 13.57
C TRP A 134 23.13 -7.92 14.35
N ASP A 135 24.37 -7.61 13.98
CA ASP A 135 25.19 -6.60 14.64
C ASP A 135 24.69 -5.16 14.45
N GLN A 136 23.84 -4.92 13.46
CA GLN A 136 23.19 -3.63 13.22
C GLN A 136 21.75 -3.58 13.75
N SER A 137 21.08 -4.73 13.83
CA SER A 137 19.66 -4.83 14.16
C SER A 137 19.38 -5.17 15.62
N GLY A 138 20.20 -6.01 16.24
CA GLY A 138 20.02 -6.44 17.63
C GLY A 138 18.61 -6.96 17.93
N GLY A 139 17.94 -6.39 18.93
CA GLY A 139 16.57 -6.78 19.31
C GLY A 139 15.50 -6.57 18.24
N ALA A 140 15.75 -5.71 17.25
CA ALA A 140 14.82 -5.48 16.13
C ALA A 140 14.64 -6.75 15.28
N THR A 141 15.69 -7.58 15.13
CA THR A 141 15.65 -8.86 14.45
C THR A 141 14.58 -9.78 15.04
N PHE A 142 14.56 -9.92 16.36
CA PHE A 142 13.60 -10.82 17.03
C PHE A 142 12.20 -10.23 17.13
N ILE A 143 12.05 -8.91 17.18
CA ILE A 143 10.74 -8.26 17.09
C ILE A 143 10.13 -8.52 15.72
N GLU A 144 10.88 -8.35 14.63
CA GLU A 144 10.39 -8.64 13.29
C GLU A 144 10.07 -10.13 13.16
N GLN A 145 10.97 -11.02 13.56
CA GLN A 145 10.75 -12.47 13.49
C GLN A 145 9.51 -12.89 14.30
N SER A 146 9.33 -12.35 15.49
CA SER A 146 8.16 -12.67 16.32
C SER A 146 6.84 -12.29 15.66
N ILE A 147 6.80 -11.17 14.91
CA ILE A 147 5.60 -10.77 14.16
C ILE A 147 5.40 -11.67 12.94
N VAL A 148 6.49 -12.05 12.27
CA VAL A 148 6.46 -13.01 11.17
C VAL A 148 5.87 -14.34 11.67
N ASP A 149 6.40 -14.88 12.75
CA ASP A 149 5.94 -16.15 13.35
C ASP A 149 4.48 -16.07 13.81
N TRP A 150 4.10 -14.95 14.44
CA TRP A 150 2.73 -14.69 14.84
C TRP A 150 1.77 -14.67 13.64
N THR A 151 2.17 -14.03 12.53
CA THR A 151 1.34 -13.98 11.32
C THR A 151 1.26 -15.36 10.65
N LEU A 152 2.39 -16.08 10.56
CA LEU A 152 2.45 -17.45 10.02
C LEU A 152 1.54 -18.41 10.79
N SER A 153 1.46 -18.30 12.12
CA SER A 153 0.55 -19.09 12.94
C SER A 153 -0.93 -18.88 12.57
N LYS A 154 -1.29 -17.72 12.05
CA LYS A 154 -2.64 -17.40 11.59
C LYS A 154 -2.91 -17.81 10.14
N LEU A 155 -1.87 -17.75 9.29
CA LEU A 155 -1.90 -18.21 7.90
C LEU A 155 -1.90 -19.74 7.79
N ALA A 156 -1.35 -20.44 8.79
CA ALA A 156 -1.22 -21.90 8.83
C ALA A 156 -0.43 -22.48 7.62
N LEU A 157 0.63 -21.77 7.17
CA LEU A 157 1.45 -22.20 6.04
C LEU A 157 2.37 -23.41 6.34
N GLY A 158 2.49 -23.79 7.61
CA GLY A 158 3.31 -24.94 8.05
C GLY A 158 4.64 -24.54 8.71
N GLU A 159 5.37 -25.54 9.21
CA GLU A 159 6.57 -25.35 10.04
C GLU A 159 7.81 -24.85 9.26
N GLN A 160 7.83 -25.07 7.95
CA GLN A 160 8.94 -24.60 7.10
C GLN A 160 8.74 -23.18 6.59
N ALA A 161 7.61 -22.55 6.93
CA ALA A 161 7.29 -21.22 6.49
C ALA A 161 8.19 -20.16 7.16
N ASP A 162 8.44 -19.08 6.44
CA ASP A 162 9.14 -17.88 6.93
C ASP A 162 8.59 -16.63 6.24
N GLY A 163 9.08 -15.46 6.62
CA GLY A 163 8.68 -14.21 6.02
C GLY A 163 9.64 -13.08 6.31
N VAL A 164 9.35 -11.93 5.74
CA VAL A 164 10.15 -10.71 5.91
C VAL A 164 9.28 -9.48 5.71
N PHE A 165 9.54 -8.42 6.44
CA PHE A 165 8.89 -7.13 6.20
C PHE A 165 9.36 -6.51 4.89
N THR A 166 8.45 -5.81 4.22
CA THR A 166 8.66 -5.11 2.96
C THR A 166 8.08 -3.70 3.03
N SER A 167 8.44 -2.85 2.08
CA SER A 167 7.95 -1.46 2.01
C SER A 167 6.50 -1.35 1.54
N GLY A 168 5.91 -2.42 1.01
CA GLY A 168 4.53 -2.43 0.51
C GLY A 168 4.22 -3.66 -0.35
N GLY A 169 2.93 -3.90 -0.61
CA GLY A 169 2.45 -5.04 -1.40
C GLY A 169 3.11 -5.18 -2.77
N THR A 170 3.49 -4.07 -3.41
CA THR A 170 4.21 -4.11 -4.69
C THR A 170 5.57 -4.81 -4.57
N GLN A 171 6.34 -4.53 -3.51
CA GLN A 171 7.61 -5.22 -3.26
C GLN A 171 7.38 -6.68 -2.89
N SER A 172 6.38 -6.98 -2.09
CA SER A 172 6.01 -8.35 -1.72
C SER A 172 5.60 -9.17 -2.95
N ASN A 173 4.77 -8.61 -3.83
CA ASN A 173 4.35 -9.26 -5.06
C ASN A 173 5.52 -9.45 -6.06
N LEU A 174 6.45 -8.48 -6.14
CA LEU A 174 7.69 -8.64 -6.91
C LEU A 174 8.51 -9.82 -6.39
N MET A 175 8.64 -9.93 -5.07
CA MET A 175 9.37 -11.02 -4.42
C MET A 175 8.70 -12.37 -4.69
N ALA A 176 7.36 -12.44 -4.60
CA ALA A 176 6.59 -13.63 -4.95
C ALA A 176 6.86 -14.09 -6.40
N MET A 177 6.79 -13.17 -7.35
CA MET A 177 7.01 -13.50 -8.77
C MET A 177 8.47 -13.85 -9.06
N LEU A 178 9.43 -13.27 -8.34
CA LEU A 178 10.84 -13.66 -8.41
C LEU A 178 11.04 -15.12 -7.98
N LEU A 179 10.49 -15.50 -6.81
CA LEU A 179 10.60 -16.86 -6.30
C LEU A 179 9.87 -17.85 -7.22
N ALA A 180 8.65 -17.52 -7.67
CA ALA A 180 7.89 -18.35 -8.60
C ALA A 180 8.63 -18.59 -9.92
N ARG A 181 9.24 -17.56 -10.49
CA ARG A 181 10.04 -17.65 -11.71
C ARG A 181 11.23 -18.58 -11.53
N ASP A 182 11.99 -18.39 -10.47
CA ASP A 182 13.22 -19.16 -10.24
C ASP A 182 12.88 -20.62 -9.88
N PHE A 183 11.79 -20.83 -9.12
CA PHE A 183 11.26 -22.17 -8.83
C PHE A 183 10.90 -22.91 -10.14
N GLN A 184 10.13 -22.29 -11.02
CA GLN A 184 9.72 -22.93 -12.27
C GLN A 184 10.90 -23.14 -13.22
N CYS A 185 11.81 -22.18 -13.37
CA CYS A 185 13.01 -22.35 -14.18
C CYS A 185 13.87 -23.53 -13.69
N HIS A 186 13.99 -23.71 -12.38
CA HIS A 186 14.69 -24.86 -11.81
C HIS A 186 13.93 -26.17 -12.09
N LEU A 187 12.62 -26.18 -11.92
CA LEU A 187 11.79 -27.38 -12.06
C LEU A 187 11.81 -27.94 -13.50
N TYR A 188 11.63 -27.08 -14.52
CA TYR A 188 11.50 -27.55 -15.90
C TYR A 188 12.84 -27.67 -16.65
N ALA A 189 13.86 -26.93 -16.25
CA ALA A 189 15.14 -26.88 -16.97
C ALA A 189 16.37 -27.18 -16.10
N GLY A 190 16.23 -27.40 -14.81
CA GLY A 190 17.36 -27.49 -13.87
C GLY A 190 18.18 -26.18 -13.82
N HIS A 191 17.57 -25.04 -14.22
CA HIS A 191 18.25 -23.78 -14.46
C HIS A 191 18.32 -22.93 -13.19
N THR A 192 19.46 -22.28 -12.96
CA THR A 192 19.68 -21.39 -11.82
C THR A 192 19.80 -19.95 -12.30
N ASN A 193 18.68 -19.23 -12.33
CA ASN A 193 18.61 -17.85 -12.84
C ASN A 193 19.59 -16.90 -12.17
N LYS A 194 19.80 -17.06 -10.87
CA LYS A 194 20.73 -16.24 -10.08
C LYS A 194 22.17 -16.23 -10.64
N GLN A 195 22.60 -17.31 -11.26
CA GLN A 195 23.95 -17.45 -11.79
C GLN A 195 24.00 -17.32 -13.32
N GLN A 196 22.96 -17.79 -14.00
CA GLN A 196 22.97 -18.00 -15.46
C GLN A 196 22.08 -17.00 -16.21
N GLY A 197 21.31 -16.14 -15.48
CA GLY A 197 20.29 -15.31 -16.10
C GLY A 197 19.04 -16.11 -16.47
N LEU A 198 18.15 -15.56 -17.30
CA LEU A 198 16.95 -16.27 -17.75
C LEU A 198 17.29 -17.36 -18.77
N PRO A 199 16.60 -18.53 -18.73
CA PRO A 199 16.77 -19.57 -19.76
C PRO A 199 16.25 -19.08 -21.11
N HIS A 200 16.71 -19.72 -22.20
CA HIS A 200 16.42 -19.25 -23.57
C HIS A 200 14.94 -19.19 -23.92
N ASP A 201 14.16 -20.09 -23.34
CA ASP A 201 12.73 -20.23 -23.56
C ASP A 201 11.85 -19.62 -22.46
N PHE A 202 12.39 -18.67 -21.69
CA PHE A 202 11.69 -17.98 -20.59
C PHE A 202 10.32 -17.38 -20.98
N ARG A 203 10.12 -17.07 -22.28
CA ARG A 203 8.86 -16.53 -22.80
C ARG A 203 7.68 -17.49 -22.67
N ARG A 204 7.95 -18.78 -22.43
CA ARG A 204 6.93 -19.78 -22.14
C ARG A 204 6.33 -19.64 -20.74
N LEU A 205 6.99 -18.92 -19.83
CA LEU A 205 6.50 -18.71 -18.47
C LEU A 205 5.31 -17.76 -18.45
N LYS A 206 4.16 -18.23 -17.96
CA LYS A 206 2.91 -17.45 -17.87
C LYS A 206 2.44 -17.32 -16.43
N ILE A 207 1.94 -16.13 -16.11
CA ILE A 207 1.35 -15.77 -14.80
C ILE A 207 -0.14 -15.55 -15.03
N PHE A 208 -0.98 -16.25 -14.28
CA PHE A 208 -2.44 -16.11 -14.35
C PHE A 208 -2.93 -15.26 -13.18
N THR A 209 -3.70 -14.23 -13.48
CA THR A 209 -4.28 -13.35 -12.45
C THR A 209 -5.65 -12.82 -12.90
N SER A 210 -6.53 -12.49 -11.96
CA SER A 210 -7.81 -11.88 -12.33
C SER A 210 -7.61 -10.53 -13.04
N LYS A 211 -8.49 -10.21 -13.99
CA LYS A 211 -8.52 -8.90 -14.67
C LYS A 211 -8.64 -7.72 -13.68
N VAL A 212 -9.14 -7.96 -12.47
CA VAL A 212 -9.29 -6.96 -11.40
C VAL A 212 -8.23 -7.07 -10.31
N SER A 213 -7.20 -7.88 -10.51
CA SER A 213 -6.02 -7.94 -9.63
C SER A 213 -5.18 -6.66 -9.70
N HIS A 214 -4.34 -6.46 -8.70
CA HIS A 214 -3.49 -5.28 -8.65
C HIS A 214 -2.39 -5.31 -9.73
N PHE A 215 -2.18 -4.18 -10.40
CA PHE A 215 -1.20 -4.01 -11.50
C PHE A 215 0.26 -4.28 -11.11
N SER A 216 0.58 -4.46 -9.83
CA SER A 216 1.92 -4.84 -9.37
C SER A 216 2.42 -6.15 -9.97
N ILE A 217 1.52 -7.05 -10.39
CA ILE A 217 1.88 -8.31 -11.05
C ILE A 217 2.47 -8.04 -12.44
N GLN A 218 1.85 -7.16 -13.23
CA GLN A 218 2.38 -6.73 -14.52
C GLN A 218 3.72 -6.01 -14.35
N LYS A 219 3.83 -5.11 -13.35
CA LYS A 219 5.11 -4.45 -13.02
C LYS A 219 6.19 -5.47 -12.65
N ALA A 220 5.86 -6.45 -11.81
CA ALA A 220 6.79 -7.51 -11.43
C ALA A 220 7.27 -8.31 -12.65
N ALA A 221 6.34 -8.72 -13.53
CA ALA A 221 6.69 -9.44 -14.77
C ALA A 221 7.66 -8.63 -15.65
N ALA A 222 7.41 -7.32 -15.82
CA ALA A 222 8.28 -6.43 -16.58
C ALA A 222 9.67 -6.29 -15.94
N ILE A 223 9.75 -6.01 -14.63
CA ILE A 223 11.00 -5.85 -13.89
C ILE A 223 11.84 -7.13 -13.93
N LEU A 224 11.19 -8.30 -13.84
CA LEU A 224 11.82 -9.62 -13.87
C LEU A 224 12.23 -10.08 -15.28
N GLY A 225 12.03 -9.25 -16.31
CA GLY A 225 12.40 -9.52 -17.69
C GLY A 225 11.46 -10.47 -18.45
N LEU A 226 10.30 -10.79 -17.86
CA LEU A 226 9.27 -11.64 -18.50
C LEU A 226 8.39 -10.86 -19.48
N GLY A 227 8.20 -9.55 -19.24
CA GLY A 227 7.32 -8.66 -20.01
C GLY A 227 5.85 -8.79 -19.60
N TYR A 228 5.03 -7.81 -20.00
CA TYR A 228 3.59 -7.80 -19.71
C TYR A 228 2.84 -8.96 -20.36
N ASP A 229 3.30 -9.44 -21.54
CA ASP A 229 2.66 -10.56 -22.25
C ASP A 229 2.79 -11.91 -21.53
N ALA A 230 3.63 -11.98 -20.50
CA ALA A 230 3.67 -13.13 -19.60
C ALA A 230 2.45 -13.20 -18.68
N VAL A 231 1.72 -12.09 -18.48
CA VAL A 231 0.57 -12.02 -17.58
C VAL A 231 -0.73 -12.25 -18.34
N VAL A 232 -1.37 -13.38 -18.07
CA VAL A 232 -2.66 -13.77 -18.62
C VAL A 232 -3.76 -13.25 -17.70
N SER A 233 -4.54 -12.28 -18.19
CA SER A 233 -5.68 -11.71 -17.46
C SER A 233 -6.90 -12.60 -17.58
N VAL A 234 -7.29 -13.25 -16.49
CA VAL A 234 -8.47 -14.12 -16.40
C VAL A 234 -9.72 -13.26 -16.14
N PRO A 235 -10.83 -13.46 -16.87
CA PRO A 235 -12.09 -12.81 -16.55
C PRO A 235 -12.55 -13.03 -15.11
N TYR A 236 -13.46 -12.19 -14.64
CA TYR A 236 -14.11 -12.30 -13.35
C TYR A 236 -15.58 -12.74 -13.49
N ASP A 237 -16.12 -13.33 -12.42
CA ASP A 237 -17.51 -13.72 -12.28
C ASP A 237 -18.43 -12.53 -11.93
N GLU A 238 -19.73 -12.79 -11.73
CA GLU A 238 -20.73 -11.79 -11.32
C GLU A 238 -20.45 -11.14 -9.96
N TYR A 239 -19.55 -11.72 -9.14
CA TYR A 239 -19.10 -11.20 -7.85
C TYR A 239 -17.74 -10.52 -7.92
N PHE A 240 -17.22 -10.26 -9.12
CA PHE A 240 -15.88 -9.68 -9.36
C PHE A 240 -14.73 -10.51 -8.78
N ARG A 241 -14.89 -11.85 -8.74
CA ARG A 241 -13.86 -12.82 -8.36
C ARG A 241 -13.31 -13.50 -9.62
N MET A 242 -12.11 -14.02 -9.58
CA MET A 242 -11.57 -14.80 -10.69
C MET A 242 -12.55 -15.91 -11.12
N ASP A 243 -12.91 -15.93 -12.39
CA ASP A 243 -13.81 -16.97 -12.95
C ASP A 243 -13.05 -18.29 -13.11
N MET A 244 -13.52 -19.33 -12.43
CA MET A 244 -12.86 -20.65 -12.41
C MET A 244 -12.97 -21.37 -13.75
N THR A 245 -14.04 -21.17 -14.49
CA THR A 245 -14.22 -21.75 -15.82
C THR A 245 -13.24 -21.12 -16.81
N ALA A 246 -13.16 -19.79 -16.79
CA ALA A 246 -12.22 -19.05 -17.62
C ALA A 246 -10.76 -19.35 -17.26
N LEU A 247 -10.44 -19.52 -15.95
CA LEU A 247 -9.10 -19.91 -15.51
C LEU A 247 -8.70 -21.27 -16.07
N ASN A 248 -9.56 -22.29 -15.95
CA ASN A 248 -9.28 -23.62 -16.48
C ASN A 248 -9.07 -23.59 -18.00
N GLN A 249 -9.94 -22.90 -18.76
CA GLN A 249 -9.80 -22.74 -20.21
C GLN A 249 -8.49 -22.04 -20.60
N ALA A 250 -8.12 -20.98 -19.88
CA ALA A 250 -6.88 -20.27 -20.14
C ALA A 250 -5.63 -21.13 -19.85
N ILE A 251 -5.66 -21.95 -18.81
CA ILE A 251 -4.59 -22.90 -18.48
C ILE A 251 -4.49 -24.00 -19.54
N GLU A 252 -5.61 -24.59 -19.95
CA GLU A 252 -5.64 -25.60 -21.03
C GLU A 252 -5.05 -25.04 -22.33
N HIS A 253 -5.45 -23.83 -22.71
CA HIS A 253 -4.88 -23.15 -23.87
C HIS A 253 -3.37 -22.93 -23.74
N CYS A 254 -2.89 -22.43 -22.60
CA CYS A 254 -1.48 -22.25 -22.31
C CYS A 254 -0.69 -23.57 -22.50
N GLN A 255 -1.17 -24.66 -21.93
CA GLN A 255 -0.53 -25.97 -22.03
C GLN A 255 -0.52 -26.51 -23.48
N GLN A 256 -1.59 -26.30 -24.24
CA GLN A 256 -1.68 -26.67 -25.67
C GLN A 256 -0.65 -25.91 -26.53
N GLN A 257 -0.33 -24.67 -26.18
CA GLN A 257 0.71 -23.89 -26.84
C GLN A 257 2.12 -24.31 -26.42
N GLY A 258 2.26 -25.23 -25.47
CA GLY A 258 3.55 -25.64 -24.90
C GLY A 258 4.11 -24.64 -23.90
N ASP A 259 3.30 -23.67 -23.44
CA ASP A 259 3.67 -22.72 -22.42
C ASP A 259 3.61 -23.34 -21.01
N ILE A 260 4.23 -22.69 -20.03
CA ILE A 260 4.38 -23.16 -18.66
C ILE A 260 3.56 -22.26 -17.73
N VAL A 261 2.67 -22.85 -16.94
CA VAL A 261 1.94 -22.14 -15.89
C VAL A 261 2.91 -21.85 -14.74
N MET A 262 3.58 -20.69 -14.79
CA MET A 262 4.59 -20.30 -13.80
C MET A 262 3.94 -20.04 -12.43
N ALA A 263 2.90 -19.22 -12.44
CA ALA A 263 2.20 -18.85 -11.21
C ALA A 263 0.71 -18.58 -11.46
N ILE A 264 -0.10 -18.84 -10.43
CA ILE A 264 -1.46 -18.35 -10.33
C ILE A 264 -1.51 -17.39 -9.15
N VAL A 265 -1.93 -16.16 -9.41
CA VAL A 265 -2.05 -15.11 -8.38
C VAL A 265 -3.53 -14.93 -8.05
N ALA A 266 -3.93 -15.40 -6.89
CA ALA A 266 -5.25 -15.16 -6.34
C ALA A 266 -5.24 -13.89 -5.47
N THR A 267 -6.31 -13.11 -5.52
CA THR A 267 -6.43 -11.87 -4.73
C THR A 267 -7.44 -12.06 -3.61
N ALA A 268 -7.00 -11.87 -2.37
CA ALA A 268 -7.87 -11.82 -1.22
C ALA A 268 -8.17 -10.37 -0.85
N GLY A 269 -9.11 -9.77 -1.56
CA GLY A 269 -9.49 -8.36 -1.45
C GLY A 269 -8.94 -7.52 -2.61
N THR A 270 -9.66 -7.53 -3.74
CA THR A 270 -9.31 -6.67 -4.89
C THR A 270 -9.43 -5.20 -4.53
N THR A 271 -8.57 -4.36 -5.11
CA THR A 271 -8.53 -2.91 -4.81
C THR A 271 -9.84 -2.20 -5.13
N ASP A 272 -10.51 -2.61 -6.22
CA ASP A 272 -11.72 -1.92 -6.67
C ASP A 272 -13.00 -2.45 -6.03
N PHE A 273 -13.08 -3.75 -5.74
CA PHE A 273 -14.33 -4.36 -5.28
C PHE A 273 -14.23 -4.96 -3.87
N GLY A 274 -13.02 -5.14 -3.34
CA GLY A 274 -12.82 -5.88 -2.11
C GLY A 274 -13.25 -7.35 -2.23
N SER A 275 -13.35 -7.88 -3.45
CA SER A 275 -13.72 -9.27 -3.72
C SER A 275 -12.58 -10.21 -3.35
N ILE A 276 -12.93 -11.42 -2.91
CA ILE A 276 -11.99 -12.46 -2.54
C ILE A 276 -12.14 -13.59 -3.55
N ASP A 277 -11.07 -13.91 -4.27
CA ASP A 277 -11.03 -15.00 -5.22
C ASP A 277 -11.31 -16.35 -4.55
N PRO A 278 -11.81 -17.37 -5.26
CA PRO A 278 -12.09 -18.69 -4.71
C PRO A 278 -10.81 -19.46 -4.36
N LEU A 279 -10.13 -19.09 -3.26
CA LEU A 279 -8.77 -19.54 -2.91
C LEU A 279 -8.62 -21.05 -2.91
N THR A 280 -9.58 -21.79 -2.33
CA THR A 280 -9.54 -23.26 -2.27
C THR A 280 -9.55 -23.89 -3.67
N GLN A 281 -10.42 -23.40 -4.57
CA GLN A 281 -10.50 -23.92 -5.94
C GLN A 281 -9.26 -23.57 -6.75
N ILE A 282 -8.73 -22.36 -6.57
CA ILE A 282 -7.48 -21.93 -7.23
C ILE A 282 -6.31 -22.77 -6.73
N ALA A 283 -6.25 -23.09 -5.43
CA ALA A 283 -5.21 -23.94 -4.87
C ALA A 283 -5.22 -25.36 -5.47
N GLU A 284 -6.40 -25.95 -5.68
CA GLU A 284 -6.55 -27.26 -6.34
C GLU A 284 -6.04 -27.19 -7.79
N ILE A 285 -6.35 -26.11 -8.50
CA ILE A 285 -5.90 -25.91 -9.88
C ILE A 285 -4.38 -25.71 -9.93
N ALA A 286 -3.81 -24.85 -9.07
CA ALA A 286 -2.37 -24.62 -8.99
C ALA A 286 -1.60 -25.91 -8.73
N LYS A 287 -2.07 -26.71 -7.75
CA LYS A 287 -1.50 -28.01 -7.43
C LYS A 287 -1.55 -28.98 -8.62
N ARG A 288 -2.67 -29.02 -9.35
CA ARG A 288 -2.85 -29.92 -10.51
C ARG A 288 -1.89 -29.60 -11.65
N CYS A 289 -1.60 -28.32 -11.89
CA CYS A 289 -0.69 -27.90 -12.99
C CYS A 289 0.75 -27.62 -12.52
N GLY A 290 1.07 -27.85 -11.24
CA GLY A 290 2.42 -27.63 -10.70
C GLY A 290 2.85 -26.16 -10.67
N ALA A 291 1.89 -25.22 -10.64
CA ALA A 291 2.12 -23.80 -10.62
C ALA A 291 2.36 -23.28 -9.21
N TRP A 292 3.16 -22.22 -9.09
CA TRP A 292 3.30 -21.47 -7.83
C TRP A 292 1.98 -20.75 -7.50
N LEU A 293 1.42 -20.98 -6.34
CA LEU A 293 0.25 -20.25 -5.85
C LEU A 293 0.69 -19.07 -5.00
N HIS A 294 0.43 -17.86 -5.49
CA HIS A 294 0.57 -16.64 -4.70
C HIS A 294 -0.79 -16.08 -4.31
N VAL A 295 -0.96 -15.69 -3.04
CA VAL A 295 -2.16 -14.98 -2.57
C VAL A 295 -1.79 -13.54 -2.22
N ASP A 296 -2.28 -12.61 -3.03
CA ASP A 296 -2.22 -11.19 -2.70
C ASP A 296 -3.34 -10.86 -1.70
N ALA A 297 -3.01 -10.90 -0.42
CA ALA A 297 -3.87 -10.53 0.70
C ALA A 297 -3.50 -9.15 1.28
N ALA A 298 -2.93 -8.26 0.47
CA ALA A 298 -2.53 -6.91 0.90
C ALA A 298 -3.68 -6.17 1.58
N TYR A 299 -4.91 -6.31 1.07
CA TYR A 299 -6.10 -5.73 1.69
C TYR A 299 -6.79 -6.70 2.64
N GLY A 300 -7.08 -7.92 2.20
CA GLY A 300 -7.86 -8.90 2.98
C GLY A 300 -7.09 -9.55 4.12
N GLY A 301 -5.79 -9.34 4.23
CA GLY A 301 -4.97 -9.90 5.31
C GLY A 301 -5.46 -9.57 6.71
N GLY A 302 -6.14 -8.42 6.89
CA GLY A 302 -6.77 -8.07 8.17
C GLY A 302 -7.85 -9.05 8.63
N LEU A 303 -8.43 -9.85 7.74
CA LEU A 303 -9.38 -10.91 8.10
C LEU A 303 -8.77 -11.96 9.03
N LEU A 304 -7.44 -12.14 9.01
CA LEU A 304 -6.72 -13.08 9.89
C LEU A 304 -6.94 -12.82 11.38
N ILE A 305 -7.24 -11.57 11.74
CA ILE A 305 -7.42 -11.13 13.12
C ILE A 305 -8.88 -10.77 13.46
N THR A 306 -9.80 -10.90 12.49
CA THR A 306 -11.22 -10.65 12.74
C THR A 306 -11.86 -11.80 13.52
N PRO A 307 -12.75 -11.52 14.50
CA PRO A 307 -13.43 -12.55 15.26
C PRO A 307 -14.29 -13.49 14.40
N ASN A 308 -14.99 -12.96 13.39
CA ASN A 308 -16.05 -13.69 12.69
C ASN A 308 -15.79 -13.92 11.19
N ASN A 309 -14.79 -13.27 10.57
CA ASN A 309 -14.63 -13.26 9.12
C ASN A 309 -13.37 -13.97 8.60
N LYS A 310 -12.53 -14.55 9.46
CA LYS A 310 -11.32 -15.29 9.07
C LYS A 310 -11.62 -16.41 8.06
N HIS A 311 -12.79 -17.07 8.17
CA HIS A 311 -13.21 -18.16 7.28
C HIS A 311 -13.26 -17.75 5.79
N LYS A 312 -13.38 -16.47 5.48
CA LYS A 312 -13.35 -15.97 4.09
C LYS A 312 -11.99 -16.16 3.40
N LEU A 313 -10.94 -16.41 4.18
CA LEU A 313 -9.60 -16.73 3.68
C LEU A 313 -9.34 -18.23 3.56
N ALA A 314 -10.36 -19.11 3.68
CA ALA A 314 -10.19 -20.55 3.53
C ALA A 314 -9.49 -20.89 2.21
N GLY A 315 -8.42 -21.69 2.26
CA GLY A 315 -7.54 -21.99 1.13
C GLY A 315 -6.23 -21.18 1.11
N ILE A 316 -6.09 -20.11 1.91
CA ILE A 316 -4.85 -19.33 1.99
C ILE A 316 -3.67 -20.15 2.53
N GLU A 317 -3.94 -21.14 3.37
CA GLU A 317 -2.97 -22.09 3.93
C GLU A 317 -2.31 -22.99 2.87
N CYS A 318 -2.91 -23.06 1.68
CA CYS A 318 -2.36 -23.78 0.54
C CYS A 318 -1.36 -22.97 -0.28
N ALA A 319 -1.29 -21.67 -0.08
CA ALA A 319 -0.43 -20.77 -0.87
C ALA A 319 1.06 -21.08 -0.68
N ASP A 320 1.84 -20.97 -1.75
CA ASP A 320 3.31 -21.01 -1.70
C ASP A 320 3.88 -19.69 -1.17
N SER A 321 3.17 -18.57 -1.42
CA SER A 321 3.51 -17.27 -0.85
C SER A 321 2.29 -16.38 -0.64
N VAL A 322 2.39 -15.45 0.32
CA VAL A 322 1.31 -14.51 0.69
C VAL A 322 1.88 -13.11 0.90
N THR A 323 1.16 -12.10 0.42
CA THR A 323 1.39 -10.67 0.71
C THR A 323 0.38 -10.16 1.72
N ILE A 324 0.81 -9.40 2.73
CA ILE A 324 -0.07 -8.70 3.68
C ILE A 324 0.42 -7.26 3.87
N ASP A 325 -0.47 -6.27 3.72
CA ASP A 325 -0.18 -4.88 4.04
C ASP A 325 -0.78 -4.49 5.40
N TYR A 326 0.05 -4.40 6.41
CA TYR A 326 -0.39 -3.97 7.74
C TYR A 326 -0.79 -2.48 7.78
N HIS A 327 -0.27 -1.69 6.85
CA HIS A 327 -0.64 -0.28 6.69
C HIS A 327 -2.00 -0.06 6.00
N LYS A 328 -2.77 -1.12 5.75
CA LYS A 328 -4.17 -1.07 5.29
C LYS A 328 -5.11 -1.47 6.44
N SER A 329 -5.50 -2.73 6.48
CA SER A 329 -6.51 -3.26 7.40
C SER A 329 -6.04 -3.53 8.84
N PHE A 330 -4.76 -3.28 9.16
CA PHE A 330 -4.24 -3.32 10.54
C PHE A 330 -3.98 -1.92 11.12
N PHE A 331 -4.36 -0.86 10.42
CA PHE A 331 -4.30 0.54 10.90
C PHE A 331 -2.89 1.02 11.29
N GLN A 332 -1.88 0.58 10.53
CA GLN A 332 -0.49 0.99 10.75
C GLN A 332 -0.07 2.12 9.79
N PRO A 333 0.89 2.99 10.18
CA PRO A 333 1.49 3.96 9.27
C PRO A 333 2.18 3.29 8.08
N VAL A 334 2.12 3.92 6.91
CA VAL A 334 2.94 3.58 5.74
C VAL A 334 4.42 3.89 6.07
N SER A 335 5.36 3.00 5.76
CA SER A 335 5.20 1.69 5.14
C SER A 335 5.17 0.59 6.21
N CYS A 336 4.32 -0.39 6.06
CA CYS A 336 4.29 -1.57 6.94
C CYS A 336 3.60 -2.71 6.20
N SER A 337 4.38 -3.60 5.60
CA SER A 337 3.92 -4.72 4.80
C SER A 337 4.81 -5.93 5.05
N ALA A 338 4.37 -7.13 4.70
CA ALA A 338 5.20 -8.32 4.80
C ALA A 338 4.89 -9.31 3.68
N PHE A 339 5.92 -10.05 3.33
CA PHE A 339 5.92 -11.20 2.43
C PHE A 339 6.12 -12.47 3.23
N PHE A 340 5.35 -13.50 2.94
CA PHE A 340 5.42 -14.82 3.56
C PHE A 340 5.60 -15.88 2.49
N VAL A 341 6.38 -16.91 2.81
CA VAL A 341 6.63 -18.06 1.94
C VAL A 341 6.46 -19.36 2.74
N LYS A 342 5.87 -20.37 2.10
CA LYS A 342 5.56 -21.67 2.71
C LYS A 342 6.80 -22.50 3.01
N ASP A 343 7.81 -22.39 2.15
CA ASP A 343 9.11 -23.04 2.34
C ASP A 343 10.22 -21.99 2.30
N LYS A 344 10.86 -21.75 3.44
CA LYS A 344 11.96 -20.81 3.62
C LYS A 344 13.16 -21.06 2.72
N GLN A 345 13.34 -22.28 2.20
CA GLN A 345 14.44 -22.61 1.28
C GLN A 345 14.38 -21.77 0.00
N HIS A 346 13.16 -21.39 -0.44
CA HIS A 346 12.99 -20.53 -1.60
C HIS A 346 13.57 -19.12 -1.41
N LEU A 347 13.74 -18.65 -0.18
CA LEU A 347 14.36 -17.35 0.12
C LEU A 347 15.85 -17.32 -0.28
N SER A 348 16.49 -18.48 -0.49
CA SER A 348 17.86 -18.57 -1.00
C SER A 348 18.06 -17.87 -2.34
N VAL A 349 17.00 -17.67 -3.12
CA VAL A 349 17.02 -16.91 -4.37
C VAL A 349 17.51 -15.47 -4.16
N VAL A 350 17.09 -14.82 -3.06
CA VAL A 350 17.48 -13.44 -2.72
C VAL A 350 18.72 -13.35 -1.83
N THR A 351 19.19 -14.45 -1.26
CA THR A 351 20.37 -14.47 -0.39
C THR A 351 21.63 -14.18 -1.16
N TYR A 352 22.47 -13.27 -0.67
CA TYR A 352 23.84 -13.06 -1.15
C TYR A 352 24.76 -12.90 0.06
N HIS A 353 25.90 -13.60 0.06
CA HIS A 353 26.89 -13.51 1.12
C HIS A 353 28.02 -12.60 0.69
N ALA A 354 28.19 -11.51 1.43
CA ALA A 354 29.33 -10.59 1.31
C ALA A 354 30.20 -10.71 2.54
N GLU A 355 31.52 -10.86 2.36
CA GLU A 355 32.47 -11.06 3.46
C GLU A 355 32.47 -9.94 4.49
N TYR A 356 32.17 -8.71 4.06
CA TYR A 356 32.14 -7.52 4.94
C TYR A 356 30.83 -7.34 5.71
N LEU A 357 29.75 -8.08 5.35
CA LEU A 357 28.41 -7.82 5.86
C LEU A 357 27.81 -9.07 6.55
N ASN A 358 27.64 -10.15 5.79
CA ASN A 358 26.94 -11.37 6.20
C ASN A 358 27.66 -12.62 5.67
N PRO A 359 28.91 -12.86 6.07
CA PRO A 359 29.69 -13.98 5.56
C PRO A 359 29.01 -15.31 5.82
N LEU A 360 29.17 -16.27 4.93
CA LEU A 360 28.54 -17.60 5.01
C LEU A 360 28.81 -18.29 6.37
N SER A 361 29.98 -18.07 6.94
CA SER A 361 30.36 -18.59 8.25
C SER A 361 29.43 -18.13 9.39
N GLN A 362 28.94 -16.89 9.36
CA GLN A 362 27.97 -16.38 10.33
C GLN A 362 26.62 -17.08 10.20
N GLN A 363 26.14 -17.25 8.96
CA GLN A 363 24.93 -18.03 8.73
C GLN A 363 25.06 -19.47 9.22
N GLN A 364 26.19 -20.12 8.96
CA GLN A 364 26.48 -21.47 9.44
C GLN A 364 26.55 -21.55 10.98
N ALA A 365 26.98 -20.48 11.63
CA ALA A 365 26.96 -20.32 13.09
C ALA A 365 25.57 -20.02 13.65
N GLY A 366 24.55 -19.83 12.80
CA GLY A 366 23.16 -19.54 13.20
C GLY A 366 22.86 -18.07 13.48
N THR A 367 23.71 -17.14 13.00
CA THR A 367 23.45 -15.70 13.15
C THR A 367 22.22 -15.30 12.30
N PRO A 368 21.20 -14.63 12.91
CA PRO A 368 19.94 -14.34 12.24
C PRO A 368 20.01 -13.02 11.44
N ASP A 369 20.67 -13.03 10.29
CA ASP A 369 20.78 -11.89 9.40
C ASP A 369 19.55 -11.76 8.50
N LEU A 370 18.69 -10.76 8.72
CA LEU A 370 17.43 -10.58 7.99
C LEU A 370 17.63 -10.18 6.52
N CYS A 371 18.77 -9.59 6.16
CA CYS A 371 19.12 -9.30 4.77
C CYS A 371 19.18 -10.57 3.90
N ASN A 372 19.42 -11.74 4.50
CA ASN A 372 19.43 -13.03 3.79
C ASN A 372 18.07 -13.44 3.22
N LYS A 373 16.97 -12.84 3.69
CA LYS A 373 15.61 -13.14 3.22
C LYS A 373 14.93 -11.99 2.48
N SER A 374 15.66 -10.92 2.16
CA SER A 374 15.11 -9.70 1.58
C SER A 374 15.83 -9.32 0.29
N ILE A 375 15.08 -8.80 -0.70
CA ILE A 375 15.69 -8.15 -1.87
C ILE A 375 16.26 -6.76 -1.53
N GLN A 376 15.86 -6.18 -0.41
CA GLN A 376 16.38 -4.92 0.11
C GLN A 376 17.32 -5.22 1.27
N THR A 377 18.56 -4.79 1.18
CA THR A 377 19.58 -5.06 2.21
C THR A 377 19.25 -4.29 3.49
N THR A 378 19.37 -2.97 3.48
CA THR A 378 19.06 -2.12 4.63
C THR A 378 17.59 -1.76 4.63
N ARG A 379 16.88 -2.07 5.72
CA ARG A 379 15.46 -1.77 5.86
C ARG A 379 15.18 -0.93 7.11
N ARG A 380 14.12 -0.12 7.05
CA ARG A 380 13.59 0.58 8.21
C ARG A 380 12.96 -0.41 9.19
N PHE A 381 12.99 -0.11 10.47
CA PHE A 381 12.40 -0.95 11.52
C PHE A 381 10.85 -0.80 11.58
N ASP A 382 10.17 -1.10 10.49
CA ASP A 382 8.72 -0.98 10.35
C ASP A 382 7.94 -1.94 11.25
N ALA A 383 8.53 -3.08 11.59
CA ALA A 383 7.92 -4.07 12.48
C ALA A 383 7.61 -3.52 13.87
N LEU A 384 8.37 -2.54 14.38
CA LEU A 384 8.15 -1.96 15.71
C LEU A 384 6.76 -1.31 15.84
N LYS A 385 6.25 -0.71 14.76
CA LYS A 385 4.90 -0.10 14.72
C LYS A 385 3.82 -1.12 15.06
N LEU A 386 3.83 -2.24 14.33
CA LEU A 386 2.87 -3.31 14.54
C LEU A 386 3.08 -4.01 15.88
N TRP A 387 4.33 -4.26 16.27
CA TRP A 387 4.66 -4.82 17.59
C TRP A 387 4.03 -4.00 18.70
N PHE A 388 4.26 -2.68 18.70
CA PHE A 388 3.75 -1.79 19.73
C PHE A 388 2.22 -1.75 19.75
N SER A 389 1.59 -1.73 18.57
CA SER A 389 0.15 -1.78 18.43
C SER A 389 -0.45 -3.10 18.95
N LEU A 390 0.16 -4.24 18.63
CA LEU A 390 -0.27 -5.53 19.14
C LEU A 390 -0.12 -5.67 20.65
N ARG A 391 0.93 -5.06 21.24
CA ARG A 391 1.19 -5.10 22.69
C ARG A 391 0.34 -4.14 23.51
N THR A 392 -0.17 -3.07 22.89
CA THR A 392 -0.94 -2.02 23.58
C THR A 392 -2.43 -2.04 23.24
N VAL A 393 -2.78 -2.22 21.97
CA VAL A 393 -4.18 -2.28 21.49
C VAL A 393 -4.69 -3.71 21.43
N GLY A 394 -3.83 -4.63 20.98
CA GLY A 394 -4.16 -6.05 20.81
C GLY A 394 -4.76 -6.38 19.43
N ALA A 395 -4.47 -7.59 18.96
CA ALA A 395 -4.94 -8.08 17.67
C ALA A 395 -6.48 -8.13 17.57
N GLN A 396 -7.14 -8.52 18.67
CA GLN A 396 -8.59 -8.63 18.71
C GLN A 396 -9.28 -7.27 18.47
N ASN A 397 -8.80 -6.20 19.13
CA ASN A 397 -9.38 -4.87 18.96
C ASN A 397 -9.16 -4.31 17.55
N LEU A 398 -7.97 -4.55 16.96
CA LEU A 398 -7.72 -4.21 15.55
C LEU A 398 -8.65 -5.00 14.61
N GLY A 399 -8.89 -6.27 14.88
CA GLY A 399 -9.81 -7.12 14.12
C GLY A 399 -11.27 -6.65 14.23
N VAL A 400 -11.72 -6.27 15.43
CA VAL A 400 -13.06 -5.70 15.66
C VAL A 400 -13.21 -4.38 14.88
N ALA A 401 -12.19 -3.51 14.88
CA ALA A 401 -12.22 -2.27 14.12
C ALA A 401 -12.36 -2.54 12.61
N PHE A 402 -11.67 -3.55 12.07
CA PHE A 402 -11.85 -3.93 10.67
C PHE A 402 -13.24 -4.52 10.38
N GLU A 403 -13.82 -5.31 11.30
CA GLU A 403 -15.21 -5.77 11.17
C GLU A 403 -16.24 -4.63 11.20
N GLN A 404 -16.00 -3.59 12.00
CA GLN A 404 -16.88 -2.40 12.05
C GLN A 404 -16.96 -1.72 10.68
N VAL A 405 -15.84 -1.50 9.99
CA VAL A 405 -15.86 -0.87 8.65
C VAL A 405 -16.49 -1.79 7.60
N MET A 406 -16.34 -3.11 7.73
CA MET A 406 -17.05 -4.06 6.87
C MET A 406 -18.57 -4.04 7.13
N HIS A 407 -18.99 -3.89 8.39
CA HIS A 407 -20.40 -3.74 8.74
C HIS A 407 -20.96 -2.42 8.18
N LEU A 408 -20.21 -1.33 8.33
CA LEU A 408 -20.58 -0.03 7.76
C LEU A 408 -20.72 -0.11 6.22
N ALA A 409 -19.86 -0.87 5.53
CA ALA A 409 -19.98 -1.07 4.10
C ALA A 409 -21.30 -1.78 3.71
N ARG A 410 -21.74 -2.77 4.50
CA ARG A 410 -23.05 -3.41 4.28
C ARG A 410 -24.21 -2.45 4.50
N GLN A 411 -24.14 -1.59 5.52
CA GLN A 411 -25.13 -0.53 5.72
C GLN A 411 -25.13 0.47 4.56
N GLY A 412 -23.94 0.89 4.11
CA GLY A 412 -23.77 1.75 2.94
C GLY A 412 -24.32 1.13 1.66
N TYR A 413 -24.13 -0.18 1.47
CA TYR A 413 -24.74 -0.92 0.35
C TYR A 413 -26.27 -0.84 0.38
N LEU A 414 -26.89 -1.10 1.53
CA LEU A 414 -28.34 -1.03 1.68
C LEU A 414 -28.87 0.39 1.44
N LEU A 415 -28.15 1.41 1.91
CA LEU A 415 -28.48 2.80 1.66
C LEU A 415 -28.44 3.11 0.15
N LEU A 416 -27.33 2.81 -0.52
CA LEU A 416 -27.16 3.07 -1.97
C LEU A 416 -28.18 2.30 -2.80
N ALA A 417 -28.48 1.05 -2.45
CA ALA A 417 -29.46 0.23 -3.13
C ALA A 417 -30.91 0.72 -2.95
N SER A 418 -31.19 1.54 -1.93
CA SER A 418 -32.51 2.15 -1.72
C SER A 418 -32.71 3.46 -2.49
N GLU A 419 -31.66 4.04 -3.07
CA GLU A 419 -31.72 5.29 -3.85
C GLU A 419 -32.04 4.98 -5.32
N ALA A 420 -33.15 5.49 -5.83
CA ALA A 420 -33.62 5.23 -7.20
C ALA A 420 -32.70 5.81 -8.29
N ASP A 421 -31.94 6.84 -7.95
CA ASP A 421 -31.02 7.56 -8.82
C ASP A 421 -29.55 7.10 -8.70
N ILE A 422 -29.33 5.95 -8.02
CA ILE A 422 -28.01 5.32 -7.87
C ILE A 422 -28.07 3.86 -8.32
N GLU A 423 -27.13 3.47 -9.18
CA GLU A 423 -26.87 2.08 -9.55
C GLU A 423 -25.69 1.56 -8.72
N ILE A 424 -25.90 0.51 -7.91
CA ILE A 424 -24.82 -0.21 -7.22
C ILE A 424 -24.63 -1.58 -7.85
N ILE A 425 -23.38 -1.97 -8.14
CA ILE A 425 -23.10 -3.13 -9.00
C ILE A 425 -22.67 -4.38 -8.26
N HIS A 426 -22.39 -4.30 -6.97
CA HIS A 426 -22.02 -5.48 -6.19
C HIS A 426 -22.33 -5.34 -4.70
N GLN A 427 -22.50 -6.46 -4.03
CA GLN A 427 -22.57 -6.56 -2.57
C GLN A 427 -21.15 -6.70 -2.00
N PRO A 428 -20.75 -5.89 -0.99
CA PRO A 428 -19.37 -5.89 -0.50
C PRO A 428 -19.02 -7.17 0.28
N GLN A 429 -17.88 -7.78 -0.04
CA GLN A 429 -17.28 -8.86 0.74
C GLN A 429 -16.37 -8.31 1.86
N LEU A 430 -15.67 -7.22 1.59
CA LEU A 430 -14.90 -6.41 2.54
C LEU A 430 -15.59 -5.05 2.75
N SER A 431 -14.86 -3.95 2.59
CA SER A 431 -15.38 -2.61 2.90
C SER A 431 -15.34 -1.65 1.71
N THR A 432 -15.48 -2.16 0.48
CA THR A 432 -15.50 -1.37 -0.76
C THR A 432 -16.89 -1.42 -1.41
N LEU A 433 -17.37 -0.28 -1.91
CA LEU A 433 -18.64 -0.11 -2.62
C LEU A 433 -18.38 0.57 -3.97
N VAL A 434 -18.89 -0.01 -5.06
CA VAL A 434 -18.79 0.55 -6.41
C VAL A 434 -20.19 0.81 -6.95
N PHE A 435 -20.45 2.05 -7.31
CA PHE A 435 -21.76 2.53 -7.71
C PHE A 435 -21.63 3.72 -8.68
N ARG A 436 -22.72 4.12 -9.32
CA ARG A 436 -22.77 5.33 -10.14
C ARG A 436 -24.08 6.09 -9.91
N PHE A 437 -24.01 7.38 -10.01
CA PHE A 437 -25.20 8.21 -10.11
C PHE A 437 -25.78 8.06 -11.52
N VAL A 438 -27.09 7.78 -11.61
CA VAL A 438 -27.81 7.58 -12.87
C VAL A 438 -28.91 8.62 -13.11
N GLY A 439 -29.28 9.38 -12.09
CA GLY A 439 -30.34 10.39 -12.18
C GLY A 439 -31.73 9.81 -12.48
N ASP A 440 -32.63 10.66 -12.92
CA ASP A 440 -33.98 10.27 -13.34
C ASP A 440 -33.90 9.69 -14.76
N SER A 441 -33.84 8.41 -14.90
CA SER A 441 -33.73 7.53 -16.08
C SER A 441 -33.81 8.15 -17.49
N GLY A 442 -32.86 7.83 -18.35
CA GLY A 442 -32.85 8.16 -19.77
C GLY A 442 -31.55 8.74 -20.30
N ALA A 443 -30.58 9.07 -19.43
CA ALA A 443 -29.27 9.55 -19.84
C ALA A 443 -28.45 8.43 -20.49
N LYS A 444 -27.67 8.77 -21.52
CA LYS A 444 -26.75 7.83 -22.20
C LYS A 444 -25.56 7.52 -21.31
N ASP A 445 -24.94 6.36 -21.47
CA ASP A 445 -23.75 5.97 -20.69
C ASP A 445 -22.61 7.00 -20.76
N SER A 446 -22.38 7.63 -21.93
CA SER A 446 -21.36 8.68 -22.08
C SER A 446 -21.65 9.94 -21.25
N GLU A 447 -22.92 10.30 -21.10
CA GLU A 447 -23.36 11.41 -20.27
C GLU A 447 -23.23 11.04 -18.78
N LEU A 448 -23.63 9.82 -18.41
CA LEU A 448 -23.45 9.31 -17.04
C LEU A 448 -21.97 9.25 -16.65
N ASP A 449 -21.08 8.90 -17.58
CA ASP A 449 -19.63 8.94 -17.34
C ASP A 449 -19.13 10.36 -17.06
N ALA A 450 -19.61 11.35 -17.81
CA ALA A 450 -19.26 12.76 -17.61
C ALA A 450 -19.79 13.26 -16.26
N VAL A 451 -21.04 12.95 -15.91
CA VAL A 451 -21.66 13.31 -14.63
C VAL A 451 -20.84 12.74 -13.46
N ASN A 452 -20.52 11.45 -13.48
CA ASN A 452 -19.81 10.82 -12.37
C ASN A 452 -18.36 11.33 -12.22
N LYS A 453 -17.68 11.67 -13.31
CA LYS A 453 -16.39 12.39 -13.28
C LYS A 453 -16.54 13.78 -12.66
N TYR A 454 -17.59 14.53 -13.04
CA TYR A 454 -17.87 15.86 -12.50
C TYR A 454 -18.12 15.80 -11.00
N ILE A 455 -19.00 14.90 -10.53
CA ILE A 455 -19.33 14.70 -9.11
C ILE A 455 -18.04 14.51 -8.30
N ARG A 456 -17.18 13.57 -8.70
CA ARG A 456 -15.91 13.30 -8.01
C ARG A 456 -15.01 14.55 -7.95
N LYS A 457 -14.91 15.28 -9.05
CA LYS A 457 -14.11 16.52 -9.12
C LYS A 457 -14.67 17.61 -8.18
N GLN A 458 -16.00 17.78 -8.13
CA GLN A 458 -16.61 18.79 -7.26
C GLN A 458 -16.41 18.46 -5.78
N LEU A 459 -16.66 17.23 -5.36
CA LEU A 459 -16.43 16.79 -3.97
C LEU A 459 -14.98 17.08 -3.53
N SER A 460 -14.01 16.75 -4.37
CA SER A 460 -12.59 17.00 -4.09
C SER A 460 -12.26 18.51 -4.06
N ARG A 461 -12.75 19.30 -5.04
CA ARG A 461 -12.47 20.75 -5.13
C ARG A 461 -13.08 21.54 -3.98
N GLN A 462 -14.27 21.14 -3.52
CA GLN A 462 -14.91 21.77 -2.36
C GLN A 462 -14.36 21.22 -1.03
N GLY A 463 -13.54 20.17 -1.10
CA GLY A 463 -12.98 19.50 0.06
C GLY A 463 -14.02 18.85 0.96
N GLU A 464 -15.25 18.62 0.47
CA GLU A 464 -16.36 18.12 1.28
C GLU A 464 -16.27 16.63 1.56
N ALA A 465 -15.75 15.87 0.59
CA ALA A 465 -15.43 14.46 0.71
C ALA A 465 -14.36 14.08 -0.32
N LEU A 466 -13.59 13.05 -0.01
CA LEU A 466 -12.73 12.40 -1.01
C LEU A 466 -13.27 11.00 -1.29
N ILE A 467 -13.59 10.75 -2.55
CA ILE A 467 -14.06 9.47 -3.07
C ILE A 467 -13.21 9.05 -4.27
N ALA A 468 -13.09 7.76 -4.49
CA ALA A 468 -12.41 7.23 -5.65
C ALA A 468 -13.36 6.97 -6.83
N ALA A 469 -12.80 6.51 -7.92
CA ALA A 469 -13.54 6.07 -9.09
C ALA A 469 -12.85 4.88 -9.72
N THR A 470 -13.61 4.09 -10.49
CA THR A 470 -13.10 2.99 -11.30
C THR A 470 -13.90 2.86 -12.60
N LYS A 471 -13.41 2.05 -13.53
CA LYS A 471 -14.14 1.69 -14.75
C LYS A 471 -14.53 0.22 -14.71
N VAL A 472 -15.79 -0.05 -15.05
CA VAL A 472 -16.32 -1.41 -15.22
C VAL A 472 -16.99 -1.50 -16.58
N ALA A 473 -16.54 -2.40 -17.43
CA ALA A 473 -17.00 -2.51 -18.83
C ALA A 473 -17.02 -1.15 -19.56
N ASP A 474 -15.91 -0.41 -19.43
CA ASP A 474 -15.68 0.94 -19.98
C ASP A 474 -16.57 2.06 -19.43
N LYS A 475 -17.46 1.77 -18.48
CA LYS A 475 -18.33 2.76 -17.82
C LYS A 475 -17.68 3.29 -16.55
N GLN A 476 -17.86 4.59 -16.30
CA GLN A 476 -17.33 5.28 -15.13
C GLN A 476 -18.20 5.05 -13.90
N TYR A 477 -17.61 4.55 -12.82
CA TYR A 477 -18.23 4.37 -11.50
C TYR A 477 -17.52 5.19 -10.44
N LEU A 478 -18.24 5.56 -9.41
CA LEU A 478 -17.74 6.08 -8.14
C LEU A 478 -17.42 4.91 -7.21
N LYS A 479 -16.49 5.14 -6.29
CA LYS A 479 -16.07 4.11 -5.35
C LYS A 479 -15.88 4.67 -3.96
N PHE A 480 -16.44 3.98 -2.95
CA PHE A 480 -16.07 4.14 -1.56
C PHE A 480 -15.20 2.99 -1.11
N THR A 481 -14.15 3.30 -0.37
CA THR A 481 -13.33 2.34 0.36
C THR A 481 -13.32 2.76 1.82
N LEU A 482 -13.99 1.98 2.67
CA LEU A 482 -14.23 2.32 4.06
C LEU A 482 -13.17 1.65 4.94
N LEU A 483 -12.22 2.42 5.44
CA LEU A 483 -11.21 1.96 6.42
C LEU A 483 -11.16 2.84 7.68
N ASN A 484 -11.96 3.90 7.73
CA ASN A 484 -12.03 4.77 8.89
C ASN A 484 -13.13 4.33 9.85
N CYS A 485 -12.75 3.86 11.03
CA CYS A 485 -13.68 3.42 12.07
C CYS A 485 -14.53 4.56 12.68
N ALA A 486 -14.14 5.82 12.48
CA ALA A 486 -14.90 6.97 12.91
C ALA A 486 -15.99 7.37 11.89
N THR A 487 -15.96 6.83 10.66
CA THR A 487 -17.00 7.06 9.66
C THR A 487 -18.31 6.40 10.11
N THR A 488 -19.40 7.14 10.04
CA THR A 488 -20.74 6.67 10.37
C THR A 488 -21.63 6.57 9.14
N ILE A 489 -22.77 5.90 9.27
CA ILE A 489 -23.77 5.86 8.19
C ILE A 489 -24.31 7.28 7.87
N ASN A 490 -24.34 8.18 8.84
CA ASN A 490 -24.75 9.57 8.61
C ASN A 490 -23.74 10.32 7.74
N ASP A 491 -22.44 10.06 7.89
CA ASP A 491 -21.41 10.63 7.01
C ASP A 491 -21.59 10.15 5.57
N ILE A 492 -21.84 8.85 5.39
CA ILE A 492 -22.14 8.28 4.07
C ILE A 492 -23.38 8.91 3.47
N GLN A 493 -24.48 9.07 4.26
CA GLN A 493 -25.70 9.73 3.79
C GLN A 493 -25.45 11.18 3.34
N GLN A 494 -24.61 11.94 4.07
CA GLN A 494 -24.25 13.30 3.68
C GLN A 494 -23.49 13.31 2.35
N VAL A 495 -22.52 12.40 2.17
CA VAL A 495 -21.76 12.31 0.92
C VAL A 495 -22.67 11.89 -0.24
N VAL A 496 -23.61 10.96 -0.03
CA VAL A 496 -24.61 10.57 -1.04
C VAL A 496 -25.50 11.75 -1.44
N ARG A 497 -25.94 12.59 -0.48
CA ARG A 497 -26.70 13.81 -0.79
C ARG A 497 -25.89 14.77 -1.67
N LEU A 498 -24.61 14.96 -1.37
CA LEU A 498 -23.72 15.81 -2.18
C LEU A 498 -23.52 15.22 -3.59
N ILE A 499 -23.37 13.91 -3.70
CA ILE A 499 -23.29 13.20 -5.00
C ILE A 499 -24.54 13.50 -5.83
N LYS A 500 -25.73 13.35 -5.25
CA LYS A 500 -27.01 13.64 -5.92
C LYS A 500 -27.11 15.12 -6.29
N GLN A 501 -26.77 16.01 -5.36
CA GLN A 501 -26.77 17.46 -5.61
C GLN A 501 -25.91 17.82 -6.82
N TYR A 502 -24.64 17.39 -6.85
CA TYR A 502 -23.75 17.68 -7.97
C TYR A 502 -24.16 16.96 -9.26
N GLY A 503 -24.72 15.76 -9.14
CA GLY A 503 -25.27 15.02 -10.28
C GLY A 503 -26.41 15.79 -10.97
N TYR A 504 -27.41 16.22 -10.21
CA TYR A 504 -28.52 17.00 -10.74
C TYR A 504 -28.10 18.42 -11.20
N GLN A 505 -27.15 19.06 -10.53
CA GLN A 505 -26.59 20.34 -11.00
C GLN A 505 -25.94 20.19 -12.38
N TYR A 506 -25.20 19.11 -12.63
CA TYR A 506 -24.62 18.85 -13.94
C TYR A 506 -25.70 18.63 -15.00
N LEU A 507 -26.68 17.79 -14.72
CA LEU A 507 -27.76 17.48 -15.68
C LEU A 507 -28.63 18.70 -16.02
N ALA A 508 -28.79 19.64 -15.09
CA ALA A 508 -29.56 20.87 -15.28
C ALA A 508 -28.73 22.00 -15.95
N SER A 509 -27.43 21.83 -16.10
CA SER A 509 -26.57 22.84 -16.70
C SER A 509 -26.49 22.68 -18.24
N ASP A 510 -26.19 23.78 -18.97
CA ASP A 510 -25.93 23.76 -20.41
C ASP A 510 -24.72 22.89 -20.78
N LEU A 511 -23.90 22.50 -19.82
CA LEU A 511 -22.80 21.55 -19.98
C LEU A 511 -23.27 20.17 -20.45
N ALA A 512 -24.52 19.80 -20.19
CA ALA A 512 -25.14 18.58 -20.70
C ALA A 512 -25.51 18.70 -22.21
N ASN A 513 -25.70 19.91 -22.71
CA ASN A 513 -26.13 20.18 -24.08
C ASN A 513 -24.95 20.40 -25.05
N GLU A 514 -23.77 20.73 -24.54
CA GLU A 514 -22.57 20.82 -25.34
C GLU A 514 -21.79 19.51 -25.27
N HIS A 515 -21.99 18.62 -26.24
CA HIS A 515 -21.05 17.56 -26.61
C HIS A 515 -19.73 18.16 -27.18
N ALA A 516 -19.30 19.32 -26.72
CA ALA A 516 -17.97 19.81 -26.97
C ALA A 516 -16.99 19.00 -26.09
N PRO A 517 -15.91 18.45 -26.68
CA PRO A 517 -14.85 17.92 -25.88
C PRO A 517 -14.42 19.06 -24.95
N LEU A 518 -14.54 18.89 -23.65
CA LEU A 518 -13.93 19.74 -22.65
C LEU A 518 -12.41 19.74 -22.86
N SER A 519 -11.96 20.44 -23.89
CA SER A 519 -10.60 20.95 -24.01
C SER A 519 -10.45 22.16 -23.10
N LEU A 520 -10.94 22.07 -21.87
CA LEU A 520 -10.39 22.82 -20.77
C LEU A 520 -9.10 22.07 -20.43
N ALA A 521 -7.98 22.68 -20.87
CA ALA A 521 -6.62 22.38 -20.50
C ALA A 521 -6.49 22.06 -18.99
N LEU A 522 -6.74 20.83 -18.66
CA LEU A 522 -6.38 20.18 -17.41
C LEU A 522 -5.84 18.84 -17.87
N GLU A 523 -4.54 18.83 -18.13
CA GLU A 523 -3.76 17.62 -18.27
C GLU A 523 -4.19 16.62 -17.23
N GLU A 524 -4.50 15.44 -17.70
CA GLU A 524 -4.77 14.27 -16.88
C GLU A 524 -3.58 14.00 -15.99
N VAL A 525 -3.64 14.47 -14.75
CA VAL A 525 -2.88 13.83 -13.70
C VAL A 525 -3.66 12.56 -13.37
N SER A 526 -3.32 11.49 -14.07
CA SER A 526 -3.74 10.14 -13.74
C SER A 526 -3.13 9.80 -12.39
N TYR A 527 -3.91 9.89 -11.33
CA TYR A 527 -3.60 9.21 -10.10
C TYR A 527 -3.85 7.71 -10.36
N GLY A 528 -2.76 6.97 -10.64
CA GLY A 528 -2.72 5.52 -10.69
C GLY A 528 -2.81 4.93 -9.29
#